data_37cc16f25bcbc75c40c3c6c629b7e66c
#
_entry.id   37cc16f25bcbc75c40c3c6c629b7e66c
#
_cell.length_a   1.000
_cell.length_b   1.000
_cell.length_c   1.000
_cell.angle_alpha   90.00
_cell.angle_beta   90.00
_cell.angle_gamma   90.00
#
_symmetry.space_group_name_H-M   'P 1'
#
loop_
_entity.id
_entity.type
_entity.pdbx_description
1 polymer ?
#
loop_
_entity_poly.entity_id
_entity_poly.type
_entity_poly.pdbx_seq_one_letter_code
_entity_poly.pdbx_strand_id
1 'polypeptide(L)'
;MGRMRIPSRVLHTGAAVSALALLVTGCSAGADGGDEEATAATASAAVPAGDPGGHATAEADAPAGDGVTDDDVEAARKIVADMSDEELTGSVVMLTYNGTDVDAAADVIEDRHLAGAIVMGYNLDEGADADAVGQVTTTLAEAAGERGWPVAIGVDQEGGPVARLDGAALDFPPLMAAGAAKDADITRDAIRAQSADLRSLGFTLNFSPVADLTIGAEDPVINVRSPGDDPERVSAVVEAAVDGFTSNGLASAAKHFPGHGHLTVDSHEELPVSEESLEDLSGDSFEPFRAATEAGVPLTLVGHIGLPGAEDVPATLNPDVYEALREDVGFEGVAVTDALNMGAVTEAPGQETVKAIAAGADLALMPPDSGDAVEALGQALESGDLSRERLEEAATRVVAMQLWQARVGVVGGEDASADDAGNGAGDGAAPDPDDALSALADASLTVLAGECSFEDPADSVTVVGGSDAARAAFTTAAEDAGLSVGEGGDVTVSLGETASADVVIGTSGPWRVEDAAADTIVEVYDDNPHALAAAASYLAGDLDATGEAPVEVSTDAPDCAAD
;
A
#
# COMPACT_ATOMS: atom_id res chain seq x y z
N MET A 1 -18.93 46.84 -27.74
CA MET A 1 -18.83 48.08 -26.90
C MET A 1 -19.27 47.71 -25.50
N GLY A 2 -18.47 47.97 -24.48
CA GLY A 2 -18.86 47.84 -23.07
C GLY A 2 -18.08 46.79 -22.29
N ARG A 3 -16.78 47.01 -22.02
CA ARG A 3 -16.00 46.28 -21.01
C ARG A 3 -16.36 46.78 -19.62
N MET A 4 -16.77 45.88 -18.73
CA MET A 4 -16.96 46.21 -17.31
C MET A 4 -15.79 45.59 -16.51
N ARG A 5 -14.96 46.45 -15.91
CA ARG A 5 -13.86 46.09 -15.02
C ARG A 5 -14.38 46.05 -13.59
N ILE A 6 -14.06 44.98 -12.84
CA ILE A 6 -14.26 44.91 -11.40
C ILE A 6 -12.89 45.01 -10.72
N PRO A 7 -12.71 45.83 -9.67
CA PRO A 7 -11.41 46.04 -9.03
C PRO A 7 -11.16 45.04 -7.91
N SER A 8 -9.95 44.49 -7.87
CA SER A 8 -9.37 43.71 -6.78
C SER A 8 -9.14 44.57 -5.52
N ARG A 9 -9.62 44.10 -4.38
CA ARG A 9 -9.24 44.62 -3.06
C ARG A 9 -8.32 43.62 -2.37
N VAL A 10 -7.09 44.04 -2.18
CA VAL A 10 -6.10 43.41 -1.31
C VAL A 10 -6.39 43.85 0.13
N LEU A 11 -6.64 42.94 1.04
CA LEU A 11 -6.61 43.20 2.49
C LEU A 11 -5.34 42.61 3.07
N HIS A 12 -4.47 43.48 3.54
CA HIS A 12 -3.37 43.14 4.41
C HIS A 12 -3.87 43.19 5.85
N THR A 13 -3.74 42.09 6.60
CA THR A 13 -3.81 42.10 8.07
C THR A 13 -2.46 41.63 8.61
N GLY A 14 -1.72 42.56 9.19
CA GLY A 14 -0.52 42.28 9.94
C GLY A 14 -0.86 41.78 11.33
N ALA A 15 -0.19 40.70 11.74
CA ALA A 15 -0.19 40.23 13.12
C ALA A 15 1.09 40.67 13.82
N ALA A 16 0.90 41.35 14.95
CA ALA A 16 1.97 41.86 15.81
C ALA A 16 2.46 40.75 16.73
N VAL A 17 3.78 40.55 16.74
CA VAL A 17 4.49 39.69 17.71
C VAL A 17 4.72 40.48 19.00
N SER A 18 4.18 40.02 20.13
CA SER A 18 4.48 40.52 21.46
C SER A 18 5.45 39.56 22.15
N ALA A 19 6.69 40.00 22.33
CA ALA A 19 7.68 39.34 23.16
C ALA A 19 7.43 39.69 24.64
N LEU A 20 7.30 38.67 25.50
CA LEU A 20 7.25 38.84 26.95
C LEU A 20 8.52 38.23 27.56
N ALA A 21 9.40 39.08 28.07
CA ALA A 21 10.58 38.69 28.83
C ALA A 21 10.21 38.52 30.30
N LEU A 22 10.49 37.37 30.91
CA LEU A 22 10.39 37.15 32.34
C LEU A 22 11.78 37.02 32.95
N LEU A 23 12.06 37.97 33.83
CA LEU A 23 13.26 38.04 34.68
C LEU A 23 13.15 37.03 35.83
N VAL A 24 14.20 36.23 35.98
CA VAL A 24 14.40 35.33 37.13
C VAL A 24 15.22 36.10 38.16
N THR A 25 14.67 36.30 39.36
CA THR A 25 15.41 36.68 40.57
C THR A 25 15.48 35.48 41.49
N GLY A 26 16.72 35.09 41.83
CA GLY A 26 16.99 34.05 42.78
C GLY A 26 16.90 34.54 44.22
N CYS A 27 16.64 33.60 45.14
CA CYS A 27 17.04 33.70 46.55
C CYS A 27 17.38 32.31 47.08
N SER A 28 18.56 32.21 47.60
CA SER A 28 19.15 31.08 48.32
C SER A 28 18.83 31.15 49.82
N ALA A 29 18.60 30.00 50.46
CA ALA A 29 18.91 29.61 51.86
C ALA A 29 18.25 28.22 52.06
N GLY A 30 18.85 27.16 52.58
CA GLY A 30 19.90 26.94 53.51
C GLY A 30 19.47 25.81 54.43
N ALA A 31 20.21 24.66 54.42
CA ALA A 31 20.47 23.68 55.47
C ALA A 31 19.31 23.01 56.25
N ASP A 32 19.20 21.71 56.30
CA ASP A 32 19.82 20.76 57.23
C ASP A 32 19.17 19.35 57.16
N GLY A 33 19.96 18.33 57.08
CA GLY A 33 20.10 17.16 57.94
C GLY A 33 19.02 16.07 57.89
N GLY A 34 19.42 14.87 57.51
CA GLY A 34 18.71 13.63 57.84
C GLY A 34 19.12 12.45 56.96
N ASP A 35 20.15 11.72 57.39
CA ASP A 35 20.54 10.41 56.87
C ASP A 35 19.43 9.37 57.08
N GLU A 36 19.04 8.66 56.06
CA GLU A 36 18.54 7.29 56.16
C GLU A 36 19.00 6.47 54.94
N GLU A 37 19.88 5.53 55.21
CA GLU A 37 20.31 4.47 54.33
C GLU A 37 19.11 3.59 53.95
N ALA A 38 18.80 3.48 52.66
CA ALA A 38 18.01 2.41 52.12
C ALA A 38 18.85 1.64 51.11
N THR A 39 19.26 0.46 51.52
CA THR A 39 19.94 -0.57 50.72
C THR A 39 19.07 -1.03 49.55
N ALA A 40 19.49 -0.72 48.34
CA ALA A 40 18.92 -1.31 47.12
C ALA A 40 19.46 -2.72 46.92
N ALA A 41 18.57 -3.68 46.97
CA ALA A 41 18.86 -5.06 46.58
C ALA A 41 18.70 -5.17 45.07
N THR A 42 19.81 -5.37 44.39
CA THR A 42 19.84 -5.78 42.99
C THR A 42 19.39 -7.25 42.88
N ALA A 43 18.20 -7.49 42.31
CA ALA A 43 17.79 -8.81 41.87
C ALA A 43 18.04 -8.87 40.36
N SER A 44 19.16 -9.49 39.98
CA SER A 44 19.42 -9.94 38.63
C SER A 44 18.62 -11.22 38.41
N ALA A 45 17.59 -11.19 37.60
CA ALA A 45 16.91 -12.38 37.10
C ALA A 45 17.52 -12.72 35.74
N ALA A 46 18.34 -13.77 35.73
CA ALA A 46 18.81 -14.41 34.51
C ALA A 46 17.65 -15.18 33.87
N VAL A 47 17.32 -14.86 32.64
CA VAL A 47 16.42 -15.62 31.77
C VAL A 47 17.21 -16.84 31.28
N PRO A 48 16.69 -18.09 31.40
CA PRO A 48 17.36 -19.26 30.85
C PRO A 48 17.18 -19.29 29.32
N ALA A 49 18.28 -19.51 28.61
CA ALA A 49 18.30 -19.80 27.19
C ALA A 49 17.47 -21.09 26.91
N GLY A 50 16.40 -20.92 26.12
CA GLY A 50 15.64 -22.02 25.57
C GLY A 50 16.37 -22.60 24.35
N ASP A 51 16.43 -23.92 24.34
CA ASP A 51 17.05 -24.79 23.33
C ASP A 51 16.25 -24.70 22.00
N PRO A 52 16.87 -24.40 20.84
CA PRO A 52 16.17 -24.43 19.56
C PRO A 52 16.12 -25.85 19.01
N GLY A 53 15.02 -26.52 19.20
CA GLY A 53 14.83 -27.87 18.71
C GLY A 53 13.43 -28.15 18.22
N GLY A 54 13.25 -28.20 16.91
CA GLY A 54 12.13 -28.87 16.30
C GLY A 54 11.52 -28.17 15.08
N HIS A 55 12.27 -28.01 13.99
CA HIS A 55 11.68 -27.71 12.70
C HIS A 55 10.97 -28.96 12.18
N ALA A 56 9.64 -28.90 12.09
CA ALA A 56 8.85 -29.76 11.24
C ALA A 56 8.93 -29.20 9.82
N THR A 57 9.73 -29.85 8.96
CA THR A 57 9.73 -29.59 7.53
C THR A 57 8.42 -30.11 6.94
N ALA A 58 7.48 -29.25 6.67
CA ALA A 58 6.44 -29.49 5.69
C ALA A 58 7.02 -29.09 4.32
N GLU A 59 7.40 -30.10 3.52
CA GLU A 59 7.56 -29.91 2.07
C GLU A 59 6.15 -29.63 1.50
N ALA A 60 5.78 -28.36 1.42
CA ALA A 60 4.73 -27.93 0.53
C ALA A 60 5.38 -27.71 -0.85
N ASP A 61 4.81 -28.35 -1.88
CA ASP A 61 5.14 -28.05 -3.28
C ASP A 61 4.97 -26.53 -3.46
N ALA A 62 6.07 -25.80 -3.63
CA ALA A 62 6.06 -24.37 -3.83
C ALA A 62 5.39 -24.05 -5.16
N PRO A 63 4.36 -23.19 -5.20
CA PRO A 63 3.77 -22.73 -6.45
C PRO A 63 4.81 -21.95 -7.27
N ALA A 64 4.62 -21.93 -8.58
CA ALA A 64 5.52 -21.40 -9.58
C ALA A 64 5.75 -19.88 -9.42
N GLY A 65 6.86 -19.54 -8.81
CA GLY A 65 7.37 -18.21 -8.53
C GLY A 65 8.17 -18.34 -7.23
N ASP A 66 9.42 -18.80 -7.30
CA ASP A 66 10.25 -18.92 -6.11
C ASP A 66 10.41 -17.55 -5.44
N GLY A 67 9.70 -17.29 -4.36
CA GLY A 67 9.92 -16.15 -3.46
C GLY A 67 11.35 -16.15 -2.89
N VAL A 68 11.57 -15.46 -1.80
CA VAL A 68 12.86 -15.48 -1.09
C VAL A 68 13.14 -16.89 -0.59
N THR A 69 14.31 -17.46 -0.97
CA THR A 69 14.70 -18.83 -0.64
C THR A 69 15.71 -18.86 0.52
N ASP A 70 15.90 -20.04 1.12
CA ASP A 70 16.94 -20.26 2.13
C ASP A 70 18.35 -19.95 1.57
N ASP A 71 18.60 -20.18 0.28
CA ASP A 71 19.86 -19.85 -0.37
C ASP A 71 20.07 -18.33 -0.46
N ASP A 72 19.02 -17.54 -0.73
CA ASP A 72 19.07 -16.08 -0.71
C ASP A 72 19.36 -15.58 0.72
N VAL A 73 18.72 -16.15 1.73
CA VAL A 73 18.97 -15.82 3.15
C VAL A 73 20.39 -16.18 3.57
N GLU A 74 20.92 -17.35 3.18
CA GLU A 74 22.29 -17.74 3.51
C GLU A 74 23.31 -16.85 2.80
N ALA A 75 23.05 -16.43 1.55
CA ALA A 75 23.88 -15.49 0.82
C ALA A 75 23.85 -14.10 1.50
N ALA A 76 22.67 -13.61 1.88
CA ALA A 76 22.51 -12.35 2.58
C ALA A 76 23.25 -12.32 3.93
N ARG A 77 23.16 -13.40 4.74
CA ARG A 77 23.92 -13.50 5.99
C ARG A 77 25.43 -13.36 5.82
N LYS A 78 25.97 -13.91 4.73
CA LYS A 78 27.42 -13.79 4.42
C LYS A 78 27.79 -12.35 4.05
N ILE A 79 26.96 -11.69 3.24
CA ILE A 79 27.15 -10.28 2.84
C ILE A 79 27.09 -9.40 4.09
N VAL A 80 26.02 -9.52 4.88
CA VAL A 80 25.77 -8.70 6.07
C VAL A 80 26.87 -8.87 7.12
N ALA A 81 27.40 -10.07 7.31
CA ALA A 81 28.48 -10.33 8.28
C ALA A 81 29.78 -9.56 7.93
N ASP A 82 30.00 -9.20 6.68
CA ASP A 82 31.18 -8.48 6.21
C ASP A 82 30.92 -6.94 6.11
N MET A 83 29.69 -6.48 6.34
CA MET A 83 29.33 -5.04 6.31
C MET A 83 29.99 -4.25 7.43
N SER A 84 30.47 -3.04 7.08
CA SER A 84 30.80 -2.00 8.06
C SER A 84 29.54 -1.50 8.81
N ASP A 85 29.73 -0.76 9.89
CA ASP A 85 28.60 -0.18 10.62
C ASP A 85 27.82 0.83 9.77
N GLU A 86 28.48 1.57 8.85
CA GLU A 86 27.87 2.51 7.91
C GLU A 86 27.01 1.80 6.88
N GLU A 87 27.51 0.72 6.27
CA GLU A 87 26.74 -0.10 5.33
C GLU A 87 25.55 -0.76 6.02
N LEU A 88 25.74 -1.26 7.23
CA LEU A 88 24.71 -1.93 8.00
C LEU A 88 23.56 -0.99 8.36
N THR A 89 23.86 0.23 8.83
CA THR A 89 22.83 1.22 9.20
C THR A 89 22.08 1.76 7.96
N GLY A 90 22.75 1.91 6.84
CA GLY A 90 22.11 2.34 5.58
C GLY A 90 21.20 1.28 4.99
N SER A 91 21.58 -0.01 5.08
CA SER A 91 20.84 -1.12 4.46
C SER A 91 19.44 -1.38 5.02
N VAL A 92 19.05 -0.73 6.13
CA VAL A 92 17.73 -0.83 6.76
C VAL A 92 16.89 0.45 6.60
N VAL A 93 17.32 1.38 5.73
CA VAL A 93 16.63 2.67 5.49
C VAL A 93 16.24 2.79 4.02
N MET A 94 14.96 3.11 3.74
CA MET A 94 14.44 3.39 2.41
C MET A 94 14.12 4.87 2.26
N LEU A 95 14.76 5.52 1.29
CA LEU A 95 14.71 6.97 1.06
C LEU A 95 13.35 7.40 0.52
N THR A 96 12.87 8.56 1.00
CA THR A 96 11.99 9.46 0.23
C THR A 96 12.75 10.73 -0.11
N TYR A 97 12.43 11.36 -1.24
CA TYR A 97 13.06 12.62 -1.64
C TYR A 97 12.01 13.60 -2.19
N ASN A 98 12.32 14.88 -2.14
CA ASN A 98 11.40 15.93 -2.57
C ASN A 98 11.79 16.48 -3.95
N GLY A 99 10.81 16.62 -4.83
CA GLY A 99 11.02 17.11 -6.19
C GLY A 99 11.59 16.05 -7.13
N THR A 100 12.04 16.48 -8.31
CA THR A 100 12.36 15.61 -9.45
C THR A 100 13.88 15.43 -9.70
N ASP A 101 14.73 15.81 -8.73
CA ASP A 101 16.20 15.65 -8.82
C ASP A 101 16.60 14.22 -8.41
N VAL A 102 16.42 13.29 -9.34
CA VAL A 102 16.72 11.87 -9.12
C VAL A 102 18.22 11.59 -9.00
N ASP A 103 19.08 12.39 -9.67
CA ASP A 103 20.53 12.23 -9.57
C ASP A 103 20.98 12.48 -8.11
N ALA A 104 20.46 13.55 -7.48
CA ALA A 104 20.74 13.82 -6.06
C ALA A 104 20.22 12.71 -5.12
N ALA A 105 19.08 12.09 -5.44
CA ALA A 105 18.57 10.96 -4.69
C ALA A 105 19.46 9.71 -4.83
N ALA A 106 19.93 9.43 -6.04
CA ALA A 106 20.88 8.36 -6.33
C ALA A 106 22.21 8.53 -5.58
N ASP A 107 22.77 9.75 -5.59
CA ASP A 107 23.99 10.09 -4.83
C ASP A 107 23.79 9.80 -3.31
N VAL A 108 22.62 10.12 -2.74
CA VAL A 108 22.33 9.85 -1.32
C VAL A 108 22.25 8.34 -1.04
N ILE A 109 21.65 7.57 -1.94
CA ILE A 109 21.56 6.11 -1.81
C ILE A 109 22.95 5.48 -1.82
N GLU A 110 23.81 5.88 -2.76
CA GLU A 110 25.17 5.36 -2.89
C GLU A 110 26.05 5.78 -1.69
N ASP A 111 26.07 7.09 -1.35
CA ASP A 111 26.91 7.65 -0.28
C ASP A 111 26.53 7.13 1.12
N ARG A 112 25.26 6.77 1.35
CA ARG A 112 24.72 6.31 2.63
C ARG A 112 24.42 4.81 2.67
N HIS A 113 24.69 4.09 1.59
CA HIS A 113 24.42 2.65 1.43
C HIS A 113 22.95 2.26 1.68
N LEU A 114 21.99 3.12 1.31
CA LEU A 114 20.59 2.91 1.62
C LEU A 114 20.01 1.67 0.94
N ALA A 115 18.98 1.08 1.54
CA ALA A 115 18.25 -0.06 0.98
C ALA A 115 17.65 0.27 -0.40
N GLY A 116 17.21 1.51 -0.62
CA GLY A 116 16.60 1.96 -1.85
C GLY A 116 15.81 3.24 -1.69
N ALA A 117 14.87 3.49 -2.59
CA ALA A 117 13.96 4.63 -2.54
C ALA A 117 12.53 4.24 -2.93
N ILE A 118 11.56 4.99 -2.40
CA ILE A 118 10.18 5.00 -2.89
C ILE A 118 10.00 6.20 -3.83
N VAL A 119 9.34 5.98 -4.97
CA VAL A 119 8.98 7.02 -5.94
C VAL A 119 7.53 7.42 -5.71
N MET A 120 7.33 8.71 -5.45
CA MET A 120 6.03 9.32 -5.25
C MET A 120 5.65 10.17 -6.47
N GLY A 121 4.37 10.45 -6.70
CA GLY A 121 3.93 11.27 -7.82
C GLY A 121 4.62 12.64 -7.91
N TYR A 122 5.03 13.24 -6.78
CA TYR A 122 5.78 14.50 -6.74
C TYR A 122 7.27 14.37 -7.12
N ASN A 123 7.75 13.14 -7.36
CA ASN A 123 9.10 12.87 -7.88
C ASN A 123 9.14 12.81 -9.41
N LEU A 124 7.98 12.91 -10.04
CA LEU A 124 7.81 12.88 -11.49
C LEU A 124 7.40 14.26 -12.01
N ASP A 125 7.82 14.61 -13.21
CA ASP A 125 7.33 15.81 -13.89
C ASP A 125 5.84 15.62 -14.25
N GLU A 126 5.07 16.72 -14.29
CA GLU A 126 3.66 16.68 -14.66
C GLU A 126 3.47 16.07 -16.07
N GLY A 127 2.70 14.98 -16.14
CA GLY A 127 2.46 14.25 -17.39
C GLY A 127 3.66 13.36 -17.83
N ALA A 128 4.49 12.92 -16.88
CA ALA A 128 5.53 11.95 -17.16
C ALA A 128 4.93 10.69 -17.82
N ASP A 129 5.54 10.27 -18.92
CA ASP A 129 5.19 9.03 -19.60
C ASP A 129 6.05 7.84 -19.09
N ALA A 130 5.80 6.66 -19.60
CA ALA A 130 6.50 5.44 -19.22
C ALA A 130 8.03 5.55 -19.41
N ASP A 131 8.47 6.23 -20.48
CA ASP A 131 9.92 6.44 -20.75
C ASP A 131 10.54 7.34 -19.67
N ALA A 132 9.84 8.39 -19.24
CA ALA A 132 10.31 9.29 -18.19
C ALA A 132 10.39 8.58 -16.83
N VAL A 133 9.39 7.77 -16.48
CA VAL A 133 9.40 6.94 -15.26
C VAL A 133 10.55 5.93 -15.32
N GLY A 134 10.73 5.25 -16.45
CA GLY A 134 11.84 4.30 -16.67
C GLY A 134 13.22 4.93 -16.51
N GLN A 135 13.40 6.22 -16.87
CA GLN A 135 14.65 6.94 -16.61
C GLN A 135 14.89 7.18 -15.13
N VAL A 136 13.86 7.55 -14.36
CA VAL A 136 13.95 7.72 -12.90
C VAL A 136 14.36 6.41 -12.22
N THR A 137 13.68 5.33 -12.53
CA THR A 137 13.98 4.01 -11.94
C THR A 137 15.35 3.48 -12.33
N THR A 138 15.79 3.71 -13.58
CA THR A 138 17.14 3.35 -14.05
C THR A 138 18.20 4.11 -13.27
N THR A 139 18.06 5.44 -13.09
CA THR A 139 19.02 6.25 -12.32
C THR A 139 19.10 5.75 -10.87
N LEU A 140 17.95 5.43 -10.24
CA LEU A 140 17.95 4.87 -8.89
C LEU A 140 18.59 3.48 -8.83
N ALA A 141 18.40 2.63 -9.85
CA ALA A 141 19.02 1.30 -9.92
C ALA A 141 20.55 1.38 -10.01
N GLU A 142 21.09 2.36 -10.75
CA GLU A 142 22.52 2.60 -10.88
C GLU A 142 23.20 2.97 -9.55
N ALA A 143 22.43 3.53 -8.57
CA ALA A 143 22.92 3.82 -7.22
C ALA A 143 23.30 2.57 -6.39
N ALA A 144 23.03 1.36 -6.88
CA ALA A 144 23.59 0.14 -6.30
C ALA A 144 25.13 0.12 -6.34
N GLY A 145 25.76 0.81 -7.30
CA GLY A 145 27.20 0.90 -7.41
C GLY A 145 27.87 -0.48 -7.51
N GLU A 146 28.96 -0.66 -6.76
CA GLU A 146 29.74 -1.93 -6.75
C GLU A 146 29.33 -2.91 -5.62
N ARG A 147 28.23 -2.63 -4.86
CA ARG A 147 27.88 -3.42 -3.67
C ARG A 147 27.46 -4.87 -3.93
N GLY A 148 27.12 -5.23 -5.18
CA GLY A 148 26.88 -6.61 -5.59
C GLY A 148 25.45 -7.13 -5.37
N TRP A 149 24.52 -6.31 -4.86
CA TRP A 149 23.07 -6.54 -4.80
C TRP A 149 22.31 -5.25 -5.14
N PRO A 150 21.08 -5.35 -5.69
CA PRO A 150 20.36 -4.18 -6.16
C PRO A 150 19.84 -3.29 -5.03
N VAL A 151 19.41 -2.08 -5.38
CA VAL A 151 18.56 -1.24 -4.52
C VAL A 151 17.10 -1.65 -4.72
N ALA A 152 16.26 -1.49 -3.68
CA ALA A 152 14.82 -1.60 -3.81
C ALA A 152 14.26 -0.28 -4.37
N ILE A 153 13.43 -0.36 -5.42
CA ILE A 153 12.74 0.78 -6.01
C ILE A 153 11.25 0.54 -5.85
N GLY A 154 10.65 1.25 -4.89
CA GLY A 154 9.27 1.05 -4.49
C GLY A 154 8.32 2.12 -5.03
N VAL A 155 7.04 1.78 -5.04
CA VAL A 155 5.93 2.69 -5.35
C VAL A 155 4.68 2.27 -4.57
N ASP A 156 3.77 3.21 -4.28
CA ASP A 156 2.39 2.93 -3.89
C ASP A 156 1.49 2.98 -5.13
N GLN A 157 1.37 1.89 -5.83
CA GLN A 157 0.48 1.75 -6.99
C GLN A 157 -0.56 0.67 -6.68
N GLU A 158 -1.51 1.01 -5.79
CA GLU A 158 -2.59 0.11 -5.38
C GLU A 158 -3.66 -0.02 -6.46
N GLY A 159 -3.94 1.10 -7.12
CA GLY A 159 -5.08 1.32 -8.00
C GLY A 159 -6.10 2.28 -7.39
N GLY A 160 -7.05 2.73 -8.19
CA GLY A 160 -8.06 3.70 -7.77
C GLY A 160 -7.46 4.95 -7.12
N PRO A 161 -7.86 5.30 -5.87
CA PRO A 161 -7.41 6.56 -5.23
C PRO A 161 -5.91 6.58 -4.85
N VAL A 162 -5.24 5.43 -4.85
CA VAL A 162 -3.80 5.35 -4.52
C VAL A 162 -3.03 4.87 -5.73
N ALA A 163 -2.81 5.78 -6.65
CA ALA A 163 -1.96 5.65 -7.84
C ALA A 163 -0.96 6.82 -7.88
N ARG A 164 0.30 6.54 -8.19
CA ARG A 164 1.38 7.55 -8.25
C ARG A 164 1.88 7.80 -9.65
N LEU A 165 1.49 6.93 -10.60
CA LEU A 165 2.03 6.87 -11.96
C LEU A 165 0.95 7.18 -13.00
N ASP A 166 0.12 8.20 -12.73
CA ASP A 166 -1.00 8.59 -13.58
C ASP A 166 -0.57 8.76 -15.04
N GLY A 167 -1.18 7.96 -15.94
CA GLY A 167 -0.93 7.99 -17.38
C GLY A 167 0.38 7.32 -17.83
N ALA A 168 1.24 6.88 -16.91
CA ALA A 168 2.46 6.14 -17.22
C ALA A 168 2.35 4.64 -16.95
N ALA A 169 1.48 4.24 -16.01
CA ALA A 169 1.18 2.85 -15.67
C ALA A 169 -0.28 2.50 -15.99
N LEU A 170 -0.63 1.23 -15.90
CA LEU A 170 -1.99 0.74 -16.04
C LEU A 170 -2.94 1.43 -15.05
N ASP A 171 -4.11 1.83 -15.54
CA ASP A 171 -5.20 2.38 -14.74
C ASP A 171 -5.95 1.24 -14.03
N PHE A 172 -5.39 0.81 -12.89
CA PHE A 172 -5.87 -0.33 -12.13
C PHE A 172 -6.97 0.10 -11.15
N PRO A 173 -8.09 -0.66 -11.03
CA PRO A 173 -9.15 -0.31 -10.10
C PRO A 173 -8.72 -0.56 -8.64
N PRO A 174 -9.42 0.03 -7.65
CA PRO A 174 -9.18 -0.29 -6.24
C PRO A 174 -9.52 -1.76 -5.95
N LEU A 175 -8.86 -2.36 -4.95
CA LEU A 175 -9.04 -3.78 -4.61
C LEU A 175 -10.47 -4.16 -4.18
N MET A 176 -11.33 -3.17 -3.89
CA MET A 176 -12.75 -3.42 -3.66
C MET A 176 -13.43 -4.03 -4.89
N ALA A 177 -12.99 -3.72 -6.11
CA ALA A 177 -13.47 -4.37 -7.33
C ALA A 177 -13.12 -5.88 -7.33
N ALA A 178 -11.90 -6.25 -6.94
CA ALA A 178 -11.50 -7.64 -6.80
C ALA A 178 -12.31 -8.37 -5.72
N GLY A 179 -12.60 -7.68 -4.60
CA GLY A 179 -13.50 -8.18 -3.57
C GLY A 179 -14.91 -8.46 -4.07
N ALA A 180 -15.43 -7.60 -4.94
CA ALA A 180 -16.75 -7.79 -5.56
C ALA A 180 -16.78 -8.93 -6.57
N ALA A 181 -15.71 -9.12 -7.35
CA ALA A 181 -15.59 -10.18 -8.35
C ALA A 181 -15.61 -11.59 -7.72
N LYS A 182 -15.08 -11.76 -6.50
CA LYS A 182 -14.99 -13.06 -5.79
C LYS A 182 -14.35 -14.18 -6.63
N ASP A 183 -13.46 -13.82 -7.53
CA ASP A 183 -12.74 -14.76 -8.39
C ASP A 183 -11.23 -14.56 -8.23
N ALA A 184 -10.58 -15.52 -7.55
CA ALA A 184 -9.16 -15.47 -7.27
C ALA A 184 -8.30 -15.60 -8.53
N ASP A 185 -8.77 -16.33 -9.56
CA ASP A 185 -8.03 -16.51 -10.81
C ASP A 185 -8.04 -15.21 -11.63
N ILE A 186 -9.21 -14.57 -11.75
CA ILE A 186 -9.35 -13.26 -12.42
C ILE A 186 -8.55 -12.20 -11.66
N THR A 187 -8.64 -12.17 -10.34
CA THR A 187 -7.86 -11.23 -9.49
C THR A 187 -6.36 -11.43 -9.72
N ARG A 188 -5.87 -12.66 -9.64
CA ARG A 188 -4.46 -12.98 -9.86
C ARG A 188 -3.98 -12.55 -11.23
N ASP A 189 -4.76 -12.80 -12.28
CA ASP A 189 -4.38 -12.43 -13.64
C ASP A 189 -4.35 -10.91 -13.85
N ALA A 190 -5.29 -10.16 -13.28
CA ALA A 190 -5.27 -8.70 -13.29
C ALA A 190 -4.03 -8.15 -12.55
N ILE A 191 -3.71 -8.68 -11.36
CA ILE A 191 -2.49 -8.30 -10.61
C ILE A 191 -1.22 -8.70 -11.36
N ARG A 192 -1.19 -9.83 -12.09
CA ARG A 192 -0.06 -10.20 -12.94
C ARG A 192 0.17 -9.19 -14.05
N ALA A 193 -0.91 -8.68 -14.65
CA ALA A 193 -0.80 -7.60 -15.64
C ALA A 193 -0.24 -6.32 -15.02
N GLN A 194 -0.73 -5.89 -13.87
CA GLN A 194 -0.19 -4.74 -13.12
C GLN A 194 1.27 -4.94 -12.73
N SER A 195 1.62 -6.12 -12.24
CA SER A 195 3.00 -6.48 -11.87
C SER A 195 3.96 -6.40 -13.06
N ALA A 196 3.55 -6.92 -14.22
CA ALA A 196 4.35 -6.87 -15.44
C ALA A 196 4.56 -5.42 -15.92
N ASP A 197 3.53 -4.60 -15.84
CA ASP A 197 3.59 -3.18 -16.18
C ASP A 197 4.58 -2.44 -15.28
N LEU A 198 4.44 -2.53 -13.95
CA LEU A 198 5.35 -1.90 -12.99
C LEU A 198 6.80 -2.36 -13.16
N ARG A 199 7.02 -3.64 -13.44
CA ARG A 199 8.35 -4.14 -13.75
C ARG A 199 8.93 -3.56 -15.03
N SER A 200 8.10 -3.38 -16.07
CA SER A 200 8.52 -2.74 -17.32
C SER A 200 8.99 -1.30 -17.12
N LEU A 201 8.43 -0.63 -16.10
CA LEU A 201 8.82 0.71 -15.65
C LEU A 201 10.03 0.70 -14.70
N GLY A 202 10.61 -0.47 -14.36
CA GLY A 202 11.80 -0.63 -13.54
C GLY A 202 11.54 -0.68 -12.03
N PHE A 203 10.30 -0.75 -11.55
CA PHE A 203 10.00 -0.95 -10.14
C PHE A 203 10.32 -2.38 -9.70
N THR A 204 10.78 -2.51 -8.45
CA THR A 204 11.11 -3.81 -7.84
C THR A 204 10.19 -4.14 -6.66
N LEU A 205 9.43 -3.15 -6.16
CA LEU A 205 8.55 -3.27 -5.01
C LEU A 205 7.29 -2.43 -5.22
N ASN A 206 6.11 -3.03 -4.99
CA ASN A 206 4.86 -2.30 -4.85
C ASN A 206 4.34 -2.44 -3.40
N PHE A 207 4.03 -1.32 -2.75
CA PHE A 207 3.39 -1.33 -1.44
C PHE A 207 1.88 -1.61 -1.57
N SER A 208 1.56 -2.83 -1.96
CA SER A 208 0.25 -3.46 -2.18
C SER A 208 0.43 -4.97 -1.97
N PRO A 209 -0.59 -5.73 -1.58
CA PRO A 209 -2.01 -5.36 -1.44
C PRO A 209 -2.35 -4.75 -0.08
N VAL A 210 -3.48 -4.01 -0.04
CA VAL A 210 -4.15 -3.67 1.21
C VAL A 210 -4.83 -4.92 1.75
N ALA A 211 -4.48 -5.29 2.99
CA ALA A 211 -4.97 -6.46 3.72
C ALA A 211 -5.89 -6.07 4.89
N ASP A 212 -6.23 -4.79 4.99
CA ASP A 212 -7.17 -4.28 5.99
C ASP A 212 -8.60 -4.68 5.65
N LEU A 213 -9.41 -4.98 6.66
CA LEU A 213 -10.87 -4.96 6.55
C LEU A 213 -11.34 -3.50 6.58
N THR A 214 -12.51 -3.19 6.00
CA THR A 214 -13.06 -1.83 6.05
C THR A 214 -14.40 -1.78 6.77
N ILE A 215 -14.68 -0.65 7.42
CA ILE A 215 -16.02 -0.32 7.93
C ILE A 215 -16.85 0.52 6.93
N GLY A 216 -16.45 0.53 5.67
CA GLY A 216 -17.18 1.20 4.59
C GLY A 216 -17.16 2.71 4.69
N ALA A 217 -18.37 3.32 4.72
CA ALA A 217 -18.54 4.79 4.68
C ALA A 217 -17.89 5.54 5.86
N GLU A 218 -17.73 4.90 7.01
CA GLU A 218 -17.15 5.50 8.22
C GLU A 218 -15.62 5.48 8.23
N ASP A 219 -15.01 4.73 7.31
CA ASP A 219 -13.55 4.64 7.14
C ASP A 219 -13.05 5.73 6.19
N PRO A 220 -12.29 6.74 6.67
CA PRO A 220 -11.85 7.85 5.83
C PRO A 220 -10.59 7.53 5.01
N VAL A 221 -9.87 6.43 5.31
CA VAL A 221 -8.51 6.16 4.80
C VAL A 221 -8.45 4.90 3.95
N ILE A 222 -8.87 3.76 4.49
CA ILE A 222 -8.80 2.49 3.78
C ILE A 222 -9.93 2.40 2.76
N ASN A 223 -11.20 2.49 3.22
CA ASN A 223 -12.33 2.69 2.32
C ASN A 223 -12.32 1.68 1.15
N VAL A 224 -12.43 2.13 -0.11
CA VAL A 224 -12.41 1.30 -1.33
C VAL A 224 -11.05 0.61 -1.61
N ARG A 225 -9.99 1.00 -0.91
CA ARG A 225 -8.69 0.35 -1.02
C ARG A 225 -8.71 -1.08 -0.48
N SER A 226 -9.58 -1.36 0.51
CA SER A 226 -9.83 -2.71 1.03
C SER A 226 -10.67 -3.54 0.06
N PRO A 227 -10.41 -4.85 -0.05
CA PRO A 227 -11.30 -5.78 -0.76
C PRO A 227 -12.70 -5.93 -0.14
N GLY A 228 -12.93 -5.53 1.12
CA GLY A 228 -14.23 -5.62 1.78
C GLY A 228 -14.18 -5.67 3.31
N ASP A 229 -15.30 -6.07 3.91
CA ASP A 229 -15.49 -6.18 5.36
C ASP A 229 -15.45 -7.64 5.87
N ASP A 230 -15.43 -8.63 4.98
CA ASP A 230 -15.40 -10.06 5.30
C ASP A 230 -13.97 -10.61 5.26
N PRO A 231 -13.46 -11.21 6.37
CA PRO A 231 -12.09 -11.69 6.45
C PRO A 231 -11.74 -12.78 5.42
N GLU A 232 -12.69 -13.67 5.08
CA GLU A 232 -12.45 -14.74 4.10
C GLU A 232 -12.31 -14.16 2.69
N ARG A 233 -13.14 -13.16 2.34
CA ARG A 233 -13.09 -12.42 1.08
C ARG A 233 -11.77 -11.68 0.93
N VAL A 234 -11.40 -10.89 1.95
CA VAL A 234 -10.16 -10.10 1.93
C VAL A 234 -8.94 -11.03 1.84
N SER A 235 -8.94 -12.13 2.59
CA SER A 235 -7.86 -13.15 2.53
C SER A 235 -7.68 -13.73 1.14
N ALA A 236 -8.79 -14.10 0.47
CA ALA A 236 -8.73 -14.67 -0.89
C ALA A 236 -8.17 -13.68 -1.92
N VAL A 237 -8.55 -12.39 -1.84
CA VAL A 237 -8.01 -11.35 -2.72
C VAL A 237 -6.53 -11.09 -2.43
N VAL A 238 -6.15 -11.03 -1.17
CA VAL A 238 -4.76 -10.81 -0.73
C VAL A 238 -3.86 -11.95 -1.19
N GLU A 239 -4.27 -13.21 -1.01
CA GLU A 239 -3.56 -14.39 -1.50
C GLU A 239 -3.34 -14.33 -3.02
N ALA A 240 -4.41 -14.08 -3.78
CA ALA A 240 -4.34 -13.94 -5.23
C ALA A 240 -3.42 -12.78 -5.68
N ALA A 241 -3.44 -11.67 -4.95
CA ALA A 241 -2.58 -10.53 -5.24
C ALA A 241 -1.10 -10.82 -4.97
N VAL A 242 -0.78 -11.46 -3.84
CA VAL A 242 0.60 -11.89 -3.52
C VAL A 242 1.13 -12.84 -4.59
N ASP A 243 0.33 -13.84 -4.99
CA ASP A 243 0.68 -14.77 -6.08
C ASP A 243 0.93 -14.03 -7.40
N GLY A 244 0.06 -13.07 -7.74
CA GLY A 244 0.16 -12.27 -8.96
C GLY A 244 1.45 -11.44 -9.01
N PHE A 245 1.81 -10.76 -7.92
CA PHE A 245 3.05 -9.98 -7.82
C PHE A 245 4.29 -10.88 -7.85
N THR A 246 4.32 -11.91 -7.02
CA THR A 246 5.48 -12.80 -6.85
C THR A 246 5.78 -13.58 -8.13
N SER A 247 4.74 -14.00 -8.88
CA SER A 247 4.90 -14.74 -10.14
C SER A 247 5.70 -13.99 -11.21
N ASN A 248 5.71 -12.66 -11.14
CA ASN A 248 6.51 -11.79 -12.01
C ASN A 248 7.79 -11.27 -11.31
N GLY A 249 8.08 -11.68 -10.08
CA GLY A 249 9.25 -11.25 -9.33
C GLY A 249 9.18 -9.80 -8.83
N LEU A 250 7.99 -9.19 -8.73
CA LEU A 250 7.77 -7.91 -8.07
C LEU A 250 7.52 -8.18 -6.59
N ALA A 251 8.29 -7.56 -5.70
CA ALA A 251 8.01 -7.65 -4.29
C ALA A 251 6.72 -6.89 -3.96
N SER A 252 5.94 -7.45 -3.04
CA SER A 252 4.67 -6.89 -2.56
C SER A 252 4.68 -6.72 -1.05
N ALA A 253 3.86 -5.83 -0.51
CA ALA A 253 3.74 -5.57 0.92
C ALA A 253 2.28 -5.62 1.35
N ALA A 254 1.91 -6.63 2.15
CA ALA A 254 0.59 -6.64 2.79
C ALA A 254 0.50 -5.55 3.86
N LYS A 255 -0.59 -4.75 3.83
CA LYS A 255 -0.70 -3.56 4.70
C LYS A 255 -2.14 -3.27 5.13
N HIS A 256 -2.34 -2.65 6.30
CA HIS A 256 -1.41 -2.08 7.27
C HIS A 256 -1.54 -2.84 8.60
N PHE A 257 -0.61 -3.73 8.89
CA PHE A 257 -0.64 -4.53 10.13
C PHE A 257 -0.61 -3.62 11.38
N PRO A 258 -1.39 -3.86 12.44
CA PRO A 258 -2.26 -5.03 12.73
C PRO A 258 -3.71 -4.92 12.23
N GLY A 259 -4.03 -3.97 11.34
CA GLY A 259 -5.36 -3.72 10.78
C GLY A 259 -5.80 -2.26 10.97
N HIS A 260 -5.83 -1.47 9.89
CA HIS A 260 -6.13 -0.03 9.92
C HIS A 260 -7.61 0.28 9.61
N GLY A 261 -8.33 -0.60 8.94
CA GLY A 261 -9.62 -0.29 8.31
C GLY A 261 -10.83 -0.17 9.25
N HIS A 262 -10.65 -0.36 10.56
CA HIS A 262 -11.67 -0.12 11.59
C HIS A 262 -11.53 1.25 12.28
N LEU A 263 -10.76 2.17 11.71
CA LEU A 263 -10.46 3.47 12.28
C LEU A 263 -11.21 4.60 11.56
N THR A 264 -11.59 5.62 12.34
CA THR A 264 -12.34 6.79 11.85
C THR A 264 -11.48 8.05 11.79
N VAL A 265 -10.15 7.93 11.99
CA VAL A 265 -9.18 9.02 12.03
C VAL A 265 -8.05 8.73 11.05
N ASP A 266 -7.61 9.76 10.33
CA ASP A 266 -6.54 9.67 9.33
C ASP A 266 -5.15 9.69 9.98
N SER A 267 -4.39 8.61 9.83
CA SER A 267 -3.02 8.47 10.34
C SER A 267 -2.00 9.41 9.67
N HIS A 268 -2.34 10.02 8.54
CA HIS A 268 -1.51 11.06 7.93
C HIS A 268 -1.53 12.38 8.71
N GLU A 269 -2.60 12.66 9.47
CA GLU A 269 -2.78 13.89 10.22
C GLU A 269 -2.44 13.73 11.71
N GLU A 270 -2.94 12.65 12.35
CA GLU A 270 -2.71 12.37 13.78
C GLU A 270 -2.73 10.85 14.02
N LEU A 271 -2.26 10.41 15.19
CA LEU A 271 -2.26 8.99 15.55
C LEU A 271 -3.69 8.52 15.86
N PRO A 272 -4.30 7.68 15.00
CA PRO A 272 -5.57 7.05 15.32
C PRO A 272 -5.39 6.01 16.42
N VAL A 273 -6.36 5.89 17.32
CA VAL A 273 -6.32 4.91 18.41
C VAL A 273 -7.44 3.91 18.21
N SER A 274 -7.10 2.64 18.11
CA SER A 274 -8.07 1.54 18.06
C SER A 274 -8.78 1.38 19.42
N GLU A 275 -10.06 1.04 19.38
CA GLU A 275 -10.78 0.58 20.57
C GLU A 275 -10.51 -0.91 20.87
N GLU A 276 -10.00 -1.66 19.89
CA GLU A 276 -9.66 -3.07 19.96
C GLU A 276 -8.21 -3.27 20.41
N SER A 277 -8.01 -4.20 21.33
CA SER A 277 -6.68 -4.62 21.75
C SER A 277 -6.02 -5.49 20.66
N LEU A 278 -4.70 -5.68 20.76
CA LEU A 278 -3.97 -6.57 19.86
C LEU A 278 -4.53 -8.02 19.92
N GLU A 279 -5.01 -8.46 21.08
CA GLU A 279 -5.70 -9.76 21.25
C GLU A 279 -7.03 -9.80 20.50
N ASP A 280 -7.83 -8.72 20.50
CA ASP A 280 -9.09 -8.64 19.77
C ASP A 280 -8.82 -8.64 18.25
N LEU A 281 -7.84 -7.85 17.76
CA LEU A 281 -7.43 -7.80 16.36
C LEU A 281 -6.86 -9.14 15.85
N SER A 282 -6.32 -9.98 16.73
CA SER A 282 -5.72 -11.28 16.36
C SER A 282 -6.74 -12.31 15.82
N GLY A 283 -8.03 -12.00 15.92
CA GLY A 283 -9.10 -12.71 15.22
C GLY A 283 -9.14 -12.33 13.74
N ASP A 284 -10.22 -11.67 13.35
CA ASP A 284 -10.58 -11.40 11.96
C ASP A 284 -9.55 -10.51 11.23
N SER A 285 -9.01 -9.48 11.90
CA SER A 285 -8.07 -8.54 11.28
C SER A 285 -6.71 -9.17 10.90
N PHE A 286 -6.29 -10.26 11.57
CA PHE A 286 -5.04 -10.96 11.24
C PHE A 286 -5.20 -12.02 10.16
N GLU A 287 -6.42 -12.45 9.85
CA GLU A 287 -6.68 -13.49 8.83
C GLU A 287 -6.07 -13.15 7.46
N PRO A 288 -6.27 -11.93 6.90
CA PRO A 288 -5.66 -11.59 5.61
C PRO A 288 -4.12 -11.54 5.65
N PHE A 289 -3.52 -11.17 6.79
CA PHE A 289 -2.05 -11.18 6.94
C PHE A 289 -1.49 -12.61 7.06
N ARG A 290 -2.25 -13.54 7.66
CA ARG A 290 -1.90 -14.98 7.64
C ARG A 290 -1.97 -15.52 6.23
N ALA A 291 -3.03 -15.21 5.47
CA ALA A 291 -3.16 -15.60 4.07
C ALA A 291 -2.02 -15.03 3.22
N ALA A 292 -1.66 -13.75 3.39
CA ALA A 292 -0.49 -13.16 2.74
C ALA A 292 0.82 -13.90 3.09
N THR A 293 0.99 -14.26 4.37
CA THR A 293 2.18 -14.99 4.85
C THR A 293 2.26 -16.39 4.25
N GLU A 294 1.13 -17.11 4.21
CA GLU A 294 1.04 -18.45 3.61
C GLU A 294 1.29 -18.41 2.09
N ALA A 295 0.86 -17.33 1.41
CA ALA A 295 1.17 -17.07 0.00
C ALA A 295 2.63 -16.62 -0.24
N GLY A 296 3.42 -16.41 0.82
CA GLY A 296 4.84 -16.06 0.73
C GLY A 296 5.10 -14.58 0.43
N VAL A 297 4.26 -13.66 0.93
CA VAL A 297 4.46 -12.22 0.79
C VAL A 297 5.86 -11.81 1.27
N PRO A 298 6.65 -11.07 0.47
CA PRO A 298 8.01 -10.67 0.86
C PRO A 298 8.05 -9.65 2.00
N LEU A 299 7.05 -8.73 2.05
CA LEU A 299 6.99 -7.68 3.06
C LEU A 299 5.61 -7.63 3.73
N THR A 300 5.62 -7.24 5.01
CA THR A 300 4.42 -6.76 5.71
C THR A 300 4.69 -5.37 6.25
N LEU A 301 3.81 -4.42 5.91
CA LEU A 301 3.92 -3.04 6.36
C LEU A 301 3.10 -2.85 7.63
N VAL A 302 3.79 -2.35 8.67
CA VAL A 302 3.20 -2.05 9.98
C VAL A 302 2.72 -0.61 10.02
N GLY A 303 1.42 -0.41 10.21
CA GLY A 303 0.77 0.91 10.19
C GLY A 303 0.98 1.73 11.45
N HIS A 304 0.54 2.99 11.41
CA HIS A 304 0.59 3.91 12.56
C HIS A 304 -0.74 3.89 13.31
N ILE A 305 -0.89 2.98 14.25
CA ILE A 305 -2.10 2.78 15.06
C ILE A 305 -1.73 2.75 16.53
N GLY A 306 -2.38 3.56 17.35
CA GLY A 306 -2.31 3.46 18.81
C GLY A 306 -3.22 2.32 19.30
N LEU A 307 -2.75 1.54 20.26
CA LEU A 307 -3.47 0.40 20.82
C LEU A 307 -3.85 0.65 22.28
N PRO A 308 -4.94 0.03 22.82
CA PRO A 308 -5.28 0.14 24.22
C PRO A 308 -4.12 -0.21 25.15
N GLY A 309 -3.78 0.73 26.04
CA GLY A 309 -2.63 0.61 26.95
C GLY A 309 -1.31 1.16 26.41
N ALA A 310 -1.28 1.54 25.13
CA ALA A 310 -0.14 2.19 24.45
C ALA A 310 -0.64 3.24 23.44
N GLU A 311 -1.66 4.03 23.82
CA GLU A 311 -2.40 4.93 22.94
C GLU A 311 -1.52 6.04 22.32
N ASP A 312 -0.42 6.40 22.98
CA ASP A 312 0.54 7.41 22.51
C ASP A 312 1.72 6.80 21.72
N VAL A 313 1.73 5.48 21.48
CA VAL A 313 2.81 4.77 20.80
C VAL A 313 2.26 4.15 19.51
N PRO A 314 2.69 4.64 18.32
CA PRO A 314 2.30 3.99 17.07
C PRO A 314 2.71 2.51 17.04
N ALA A 315 1.89 1.65 16.44
CA ALA A 315 2.19 0.23 16.26
C ALA A 315 3.57 -0.01 15.63
N THR A 316 3.98 0.85 14.70
CA THR A 316 5.33 0.88 14.10
C THR A 316 6.48 1.03 15.09
N LEU A 317 6.23 1.57 16.29
CA LEU A 317 7.23 1.74 17.34
C LEU A 317 6.98 0.83 18.56
N ASN A 318 6.00 -0.06 18.47
CA ASN A 318 5.57 -0.93 19.55
C ASN A 318 6.11 -2.36 19.36
N PRO A 319 7.01 -2.86 20.24
CA PRO A 319 7.58 -4.21 20.09
C PRO A 319 6.55 -5.34 20.18
N ASP A 320 5.45 -5.15 20.94
CA ASP A 320 4.41 -6.18 21.09
C ASP A 320 3.72 -6.46 19.74
N VAL A 321 3.64 -5.46 18.85
CA VAL A 321 3.07 -5.60 17.50
C VAL A 321 3.96 -6.47 16.61
N TYR A 322 5.28 -6.25 16.66
CA TYR A 322 6.22 -7.09 15.90
C TYR A 322 6.30 -8.51 16.46
N GLU A 323 6.18 -8.67 17.79
CA GLU A 323 6.07 -10.00 18.40
C GLU A 323 4.84 -10.73 17.87
N ALA A 324 3.67 -10.09 17.83
CA ALA A 324 2.44 -10.67 17.26
C ALA A 324 2.60 -11.00 15.76
N LEU A 325 3.23 -10.11 14.97
CA LEU A 325 3.51 -10.38 13.56
C LEU A 325 4.38 -11.63 13.37
N ARG A 326 5.39 -11.82 14.23
CA ARG A 326 6.30 -12.97 14.16
C ARG A 326 5.69 -14.25 14.73
N GLU A 327 4.99 -14.18 15.89
CA GLU A 327 4.52 -15.35 16.62
C GLU A 327 3.09 -15.75 16.26
N ASP A 328 2.15 -14.78 16.12
CA ASP A 328 0.73 -15.06 15.89
C ASP A 328 0.38 -15.17 14.39
N VAL A 329 1.05 -14.39 13.54
CA VAL A 329 0.91 -14.47 12.07
C VAL A 329 1.92 -15.44 11.46
N GLY A 330 3.10 -15.60 12.08
CA GLY A 330 4.16 -16.49 11.58
C GLY A 330 4.98 -15.87 10.45
N PHE A 331 4.98 -14.57 10.30
CA PHE A 331 5.67 -13.86 9.23
C PHE A 331 7.19 -13.81 9.45
N GLU A 332 7.97 -14.30 8.50
CA GLU A 332 9.45 -14.34 8.56
C GLU A 332 10.14 -13.35 7.58
N GLY A 333 9.38 -12.72 6.67
CA GLY A 333 9.87 -11.74 5.70
C GLY A 333 10.23 -10.38 6.30
N VAL A 334 10.34 -9.37 5.45
CA VAL A 334 10.71 -7.98 5.82
C VAL A 334 9.54 -7.27 6.48
N ALA A 335 9.63 -6.98 7.78
CA ALA A 335 8.70 -6.06 8.45
C ALA A 335 9.12 -4.63 8.15
N VAL A 336 8.35 -3.94 7.31
CA VAL A 336 8.61 -2.54 6.94
C VAL A 336 7.69 -1.61 7.72
N THR A 337 8.19 -0.44 8.12
CA THR A 337 7.34 0.58 8.76
C THR A 337 6.43 1.22 7.72
N ASP A 338 5.29 1.75 8.15
CA ASP A 338 4.63 2.81 7.40
C ASP A 338 5.53 4.07 7.36
N ALA A 339 5.17 5.04 6.54
CA ALA A 339 6.00 6.22 6.28
C ALA A 339 6.29 7.01 7.57
N LEU A 340 7.54 6.98 8.04
CA LEU A 340 7.94 7.58 9.30
C LEU A 340 7.85 9.11 9.34
N ASN A 341 7.64 9.76 8.19
CA ASN A 341 7.40 11.20 8.10
C ASN A 341 5.91 11.60 8.26
N MET A 342 5.01 10.64 8.52
CA MET A 342 3.58 10.91 8.76
C MET A 342 3.34 11.59 10.12
N GLY A 343 2.23 12.34 10.21
CA GLY A 343 1.86 13.11 11.40
C GLY A 343 1.62 12.27 12.65
N ALA A 344 1.32 10.98 12.50
CA ALA A 344 1.17 10.03 13.59
C ALA A 344 2.49 9.76 14.35
N VAL A 345 3.66 10.02 13.74
CA VAL A 345 4.98 9.79 14.34
C VAL A 345 5.59 11.11 14.79
N THR A 346 5.77 11.29 16.10
CA THR A 346 6.25 12.55 16.70
C THR A 346 7.50 12.32 17.55
N GLU A 347 8.61 12.01 16.91
CA GLU A 347 9.88 11.74 17.56
C GLU A 347 10.92 12.82 17.27
N ALA A 348 12.04 12.80 17.99
CA ALA A 348 13.19 13.63 17.63
C ALA A 348 13.86 13.07 16.35
N PRO A 349 14.49 13.92 15.52
CA PRO A 349 15.07 13.50 14.23
C PRO A 349 15.93 12.23 14.34
N GLY A 350 15.64 11.23 13.53
CA GLY A 350 16.30 9.93 13.48
C GLY A 350 15.90 8.95 14.59
N GLN A 351 15.25 9.43 15.66
CA GLN A 351 14.86 8.56 16.78
C GLN A 351 13.66 7.67 16.43
N GLU A 352 12.80 8.10 15.52
CA GLU A 352 11.73 7.29 14.95
C GLU A 352 12.30 6.01 14.31
N THR A 353 13.36 6.15 13.53
CA THR A 353 14.04 5.02 12.87
C THR A 353 14.69 4.09 13.89
N VAL A 354 15.43 4.63 14.86
CA VAL A 354 16.06 3.83 15.93
C VAL A 354 15.02 3.03 16.71
N LYS A 355 13.90 3.66 17.09
CA LYS A 355 12.84 3.00 17.84
C LYS A 355 12.13 1.93 17.03
N ALA A 356 11.85 2.20 15.74
CA ALA A 356 11.22 1.23 14.85
C ALA A 356 12.07 -0.03 14.68
N ILE A 357 13.37 0.12 14.38
CA ILE A 357 14.30 -1.01 14.24
C ILE A 357 14.47 -1.75 15.57
N ALA A 358 14.56 -1.02 16.68
CA ALA A 358 14.65 -1.64 18.01
C ALA A 358 13.37 -2.39 18.40
N ALA A 359 12.19 -1.92 17.95
CA ALA A 359 10.90 -2.57 18.19
C ALA A 359 10.73 -3.86 17.37
N GLY A 360 11.41 -4.01 16.23
CA GLY A 360 11.30 -5.22 15.40
C GLY A 360 11.18 -4.98 13.91
N ALA A 361 11.11 -3.71 13.44
CA ALA A 361 11.12 -3.40 12.02
C ALA A 361 12.46 -3.78 11.38
N ASP A 362 12.41 -4.26 10.14
CA ASP A 362 13.60 -4.58 9.35
C ASP A 362 13.95 -3.48 8.35
N LEU A 363 12.96 -2.70 7.92
CA LEU A 363 13.13 -1.62 6.95
C LEU A 363 12.35 -0.38 7.41
N ALA A 364 13.06 0.74 7.59
CA ALA A 364 12.49 2.04 7.91
C ALA A 364 12.11 2.78 6.62
N LEU A 365 10.81 2.92 6.35
CA LEU A 365 10.30 3.59 5.16
C LEU A 365 10.13 5.08 5.41
N MET A 366 10.64 5.90 4.47
CA MET A 366 10.41 7.35 4.43
C MET A 366 10.68 8.08 5.76
N PRO A 367 11.84 7.89 6.42
CA PRO A 367 12.17 8.76 7.55
C PRO A 367 12.16 10.23 7.10
N PRO A 368 11.86 11.20 7.99
CA PRO A 368 11.85 12.63 7.64
C PRO A 368 13.14 13.12 7.00
N ASP A 369 14.29 12.58 7.43
CA ASP A 369 15.61 12.78 6.85
C ASP A 369 16.42 11.48 6.95
N SER A 370 16.83 10.93 5.81
CA SER A 370 17.59 9.66 5.76
C SER A 370 19.00 9.80 6.35
N GLY A 371 19.61 10.99 6.28
CA GLY A 371 20.90 11.28 6.88
C GLY A 371 20.84 11.25 8.40
N ASP A 372 19.83 11.91 8.98
CA ASP A 372 19.57 11.89 10.42
C ASP A 372 19.25 10.46 10.89
N ALA A 373 18.49 9.69 10.11
CA ALA A 373 18.15 8.30 10.41
C ALA A 373 19.39 7.40 10.49
N VAL A 374 20.25 7.42 9.48
CA VAL A 374 21.50 6.63 9.45
C VAL A 374 22.46 7.06 10.56
N GLU A 375 22.60 8.38 10.80
CA GLU A 375 23.46 8.90 11.89
C GLU A 375 22.94 8.46 13.27
N ALA A 376 21.61 8.52 13.50
CA ALA A 376 21.00 8.09 14.76
C ALA A 376 21.16 6.58 15.00
N LEU A 377 20.99 5.75 13.96
CA LEU A 377 21.26 4.31 14.04
C LEU A 377 22.74 4.02 14.40
N GLY A 378 23.68 4.73 13.77
CA GLY A 378 25.10 4.62 14.08
C GLY A 378 25.42 5.00 15.54
N GLN A 379 24.83 6.10 16.03
CA GLN A 379 24.98 6.51 17.44
C GLN A 379 24.36 5.49 18.40
N ALA A 380 23.20 4.91 18.08
CA ALA A 380 22.55 3.90 18.89
C ALA A 380 23.36 2.59 18.92
N LEU A 381 24.01 2.24 17.81
CA LEU A 381 24.94 1.11 17.75
C LEU A 381 26.20 1.35 18.61
N GLU A 382 26.80 2.53 18.51
CA GLU A 382 27.97 2.91 19.31
C GLU A 382 27.68 2.97 20.83
N SER A 383 26.50 3.47 21.23
CA SER A 383 26.09 3.53 22.64
C SER A 383 25.64 2.19 23.20
N GLY A 384 25.24 1.24 22.33
CA GLY A 384 24.67 -0.04 22.70
C GLY A 384 23.17 0.03 23.01
N ASP A 385 22.49 1.12 22.66
CA ASP A 385 21.04 1.24 22.73
C ASP A 385 20.34 0.38 21.65
N LEU A 386 21.03 0.13 20.51
CA LEU A 386 20.66 -0.84 19.49
C LEU A 386 21.79 -1.85 19.33
N SER A 387 21.48 -3.14 19.34
CA SER A 387 22.50 -4.18 19.17
C SER A 387 22.85 -4.36 17.69
N ARG A 388 24.14 -4.66 17.41
CA ARG A 388 24.57 -5.00 16.04
C ARG A 388 23.82 -6.24 15.53
N GLU A 389 23.58 -7.22 16.40
CA GLU A 389 22.84 -8.45 16.06
C GLU A 389 21.42 -8.15 15.52
N ARG A 390 20.70 -7.17 16.13
CA ARG A 390 19.37 -6.76 15.64
C ARG A 390 19.45 -6.10 14.25
N LEU A 391 20.46 -5.26 14.02
CA LEU A 391 20.70 -4.66 12.70
C LEU A 391 21.09 -5.72 11.65
N GLU A 392 21.94 -6.67 12.01
CA GLU A 392 22.34 -7.77 11.12
C GLU A 392 21.14 -8.66 10.76
N GLU A 393 20.23 -8.88 11.70
CA GLU A 393 18.98 -9.59 11.45
C GLU A 393 18.09 -8.85 10.46
N ALA A 394 17.88 -7.54 10.67
CA ALA A 394 17.10 -6.69 9.78
C ALA A 394 17.69 -6.63 8.36
N ALA A 395 18.98 -6.29 8.28
CA ALA A 395 19.70 -6.21 7.02
C ALA A 395 19.69 -7.55 6.26
N THR A 396 19.76 -8.68 6.97
CA THR A 396 19.71 -10.00 6.33
C THR A 396 18.39 -10.22 5.59
N ARG A 397 17.25 -9.86 6.18
CA ARG A 397 15.94 -9.99 5.52
C ARG A 397 15.84 -9.07 4.30
N VAL A 398 16.25 -7.80 4.45
CA VAL A 398 16.24 -6.82 3.36
C VAL A 398 17.13 -7.25 2.20
N VAL A 399 18.39 -7.65 2.48
CA VAL A 399 19.34 -8.08 1.44
C VAL A 399 18.89 -9.39 0.80
N ALA A 400 18.30 -10.35 1.55
CA ALA A 400 17.76 -11.59 1.00
C ALA A 400 16.65 -11.31 -0.02
N MET A 401 15.71 -10.39 0.28
CA MET A 401 14.70 -9.94 -0.65
C MET A 401 15.31 -9.32 -1.92
N GLN A 402 16.31 -8.46 -1.76
CA GLN A 402 17.00 -7.83 -2.90
C GLN A 402 17.77 -8.85 -3.76
N LEU A 403 18.38 -9.88 -3.15
CA LEU A 403 19.04 -10.97 -3.88
C LEU A 403 18.01 -11.83 -4.64
N TRP A 404 16.86 -12.11 -4.05
CA TRP A 404 15.76 -12.74 -4.76
C TRP A 404 15.36 -11.94 -6.00
N GLN A 405 15.13 -10.62 -5.86
CA GLN A 405 14.80 -9.73 -6.98
C GLN A 405 15.86 -9.77 -8.09
N ALA A 406 17.15 -9.77 -7.73
CA ALA A 406 18.25 -9.92 -8.70
C ALA A 406 18.22 -11.28 -9.41
N ARG A 407 17.96 -12.38 -8.67
CA ARG A 407 17.89 -13.74 -9.19
C ARG A 407 16.77 -13.94 -10.21
N VAL A 408 15.61 -13.30 -9.97
CA VAL A 408 14.46 -13.37 -10.89
C VAL A 408 14.52 -12.32 -12.03
N GLY A 409 15.62 -11.56 -12.13
CA GLY A 409 15.88 -10.66 -13.25
C GLY A 409 15.14 -9.32 -13.21
N VAL A 410 14.74 -8.87 -12.02
CA VAL A 410 14.05 -7.56 -11.86
C VAL A 410 15.02 -6.38 -11.97
N VAL A 411 16.29 -6.56 -11.63
CA VAL A 411 17.26 -5.45 -11.55
C VAL A 411 18.52 -5.73 -12.38
N GLY A 412 18.73 -4.90 -13.40
CA GLY A 412 20.03 -4.54 -13.93
C GLY A 412 20.82 -5.61 -14.67
N GLY A 413 20.51 -5.79 -15.96
CA GLY A 413 21.47 -6.30 -16.92
C GLY A 413 21.23 -5.61 -18.24
N GLU A 414 22.28 -5.01 -18.85
CA GLU A 414 22.27 -4.44 -20.21
C GLU A 414 21.85 -5.45 -21.29
N ASP A 415 21.48 -6.68 -20.92
CA ASP A 415 21.09 -7.79 -21.79
C ASP A 415 19.65 -8.33 -21.54
N ALA A 416 18.84 -7.67 -20.70
CA ALA A 416 17.42 -8.04 -20.56
C ALA A 416 16.65 -7.61 -21.82
N SER A 417 16.84 -8.35 -22.92
CA SER A 417 15.93 -8.28 -24.05
C SER A 417 14.56 -8.81 -23.58
N ALA A 418 13.49 -8.25 -24.12
CA ALA A 418 12.11 -8.71 -23.88
C ALA A 418 11.90 -10.23 -24.08
N ASP A 419 12.87 -10.91 -24.71
CA ASP A 419 12.90 -12.36 -24.90
C ASP A 419 13.47 -13.14 -23.68
N ASP A 420 14.20 -12.48 -22.75
CA ASP A 420 14.74 -13.12 -21.53
C ASP A 420 13.85 -12.96 -20.30
N ALA A 421 12.92 -12.02 -20.28
CA ALA A 421 11.91 -11.87 -19.25
C ALA A 421 10.94 -13.09 -19.16
N GLY A 422 10.99 -13.98 -20.14
CA GLY A 422 10.16 -15.20 -20.21
C GLY A 422 10.77 -16.46 -19.58
N ASN A 423 11.99 -16.43 -19.03
CA ASN A 423 12.68 -17.67 -18.63
C ASN A 423 12.84 -17.90 -17.12
N GLY A 424 12.29 -17.01 -16.29
CA GLY A 424 12.25 -17.15 -14.82
C GLY A 424 10.83 -17.13 -14.25
N ALA A 425 9.82 -16.83 -15.07
CA ALA A 425 8.43 -16.86 -14.65
C ALA A 425 7.87 -18.29 -14.84
N GLY A 426 7.12 -18.78 -13.87
CA GLY A 426 6.33 -20.00 -13.98
C GLY A 426 5.45 -20.00 -15.24
N ASP A 427 4.96 -21.17 -15.64
CA ASP A 427 4.29 -21.48 -16.90
C ASP A 427 3.26 -20.42 -17.39
N GLY A 428 3.70 -19.40 -18.13
CA GLY A 428 2.86 -18.49 -18.91
C GLY A 428 3.36 -17.05 -18.95
N ALA A 429 3.32 -16.42 -20.13
CA ALA A 429 3.45 -14.97 -20.28
C ALA A 429 2.40 -14.25 -19.39
N ALA A 430 2.71 -13.01 -18.95
CA ALA A 430 1.69 -12.17 -18.31
C ALA A 430 0.47 -12.06 -19.25
N PRO A 431 -0.75 -12.05 -18.71
CA PRO A 431 -1.96 -11.87 -19.52
C PRO A 431 -1.93 -10.51 -20.22
N ASP A 432 -2.68 -10.42 -21.33
CA ASP A 432 -2.89 -9.12 -21.96
C ASP A 432 -3.58 -8.18 -20.97
N PRO A 433 -3.05 -6.97 -20.72
CA PRO A 433 -3.59 -6.08 -19.69
C PRO A 433 -5.05 -5.69 -19.95
N ASP A 434 -5.42 -5.39 -21.20
CA ASP A 434 -6.78 -5.01 -21.54
C ASP A 434 -7.76 -6.18 -21.31
N ASP A 435 -7.37 -7.41 -21.69
CA ASP A 435 -8.18 -8.60 -21.45
C ASP A 435 -8.34 -8.88 -19.93
N ALA A 436 -7.28 -8.75 -19.14
CA ALA A 436 -7.30 -9.03 -17.72
C ALA A 436 -8.12 -8.00 -16.93
N LEU A 437 -7.96 -6.69 -17.24
CA LEU A 437 -8.72 -5.63 -16.60
C LEU A 437 -10.21 -5.65 -17.01
N SER A 438 -10.51 -5.99 -18.27
CA SER A 438 -11.89 -6.19 -18.72
C SER A 438 -12.55 -7.35 -17.98
N ALA A 439 -11.85 -8.48 -17.82
CA ALA A 439 -12.38 -9.62 -17.09
C ALA A 439 -12.66 -9.28 -15.61
N LEU A 440 -11.78 -8.51 -14.97
CA LEU A 440 -12.00 -8.04 -13.59
C LEU A 440 -13.19 -7.07 -13.51
N ALA A 441 -13.32 -6.14 -14.44
CA ALA A 441 -14.41 -5.19 -14.49
C ALA A 441 -15.77 -5.89 -14.71
N ASP A 442 -15.83 -6.84 -15.63
CA ASP A 442 -17.03 -7.63 -15.92
C ASP A 442 -17.46 -8.46 -14.70
N ALA A 443 -16.50 -9.14 -14.04
CA ALA A 443 -16.76 -9.97 -12.87
C ALA A 443 -17.13 -9.15 -11.63
N SER A 444 -16.64 -7.91 -11.51
CA SER A 444 -16.91 -7.04 -10.37
C SER A 444 -18.23 -6.28 -10.46
N LEU A 445 -18.85 -6.18 -11.64
CA LEU A 445 -20.09 -5.42 -11.83
C LEU A 445 -21.19 -5.93 -10.91
N THR A 446 -21.63 -5.07 -9.98
CA THR A 446 -22.54 -5.39 -8.88
C THR A 446 -23.86 -4.64 -9.03
N VAL A 447 -25.00 -5.34 -8.95
CA VAL A 447 -26.33 -4.70 -8.89
C VAL A 447 -26.71 -4.45 -7.43
N LEU A 448 -26.90 -3.20 -7.06
CA LEU A 448 -27.39 -2.80 -5.74
C LEU A 448 -28.91 -2.64 -5.69
N ALA A 449 -29.54 -2.37 -6.83
CA ALA A 449 -31.01 -2.38 -7.03
C ALA A 449 -31.32 -2.66 -8.50
N GLY A 450 -32.38 -3.41 -8.76
CA GLY A 450 -32.79 -3.81 -10.10
C GLY A 450 -32.61 -5.31 -10.36
N GLU A 451 -32.33 -5.70 -11.58
CA GLU A 451 -32.21 -7.09 -12.03
C GLU A 451 -30.76 -7.39 -12.46
N CYS A 452 -30.31 -8.63 -12.26
CA CYS A 452 -28.93 -9.05 -12.63
C CYS A 452 -28.66 -8.95 -14.14
N SER A 453 -29.68 -9.09 -14.99
CA SER A 453 -29.65 -8.83 -16.41
C SER A 453 -30.50 -7.61 -16.73
N PHE A 454 -30.03 -6.73 -17.59
CA PHE A 454 -30.83 -5.57 -18.02
C PHE A 454 -31.88 -6.03 -19.04
N GLU A 455 -33.09 -6.41 -18.57
CA GLU A 455 -34.14 -7.13 -19.35
C GLU A 455 -34.61 -6.39 -20.59
N ASP A 456 -34.66 -5.07 -20.58
CA ASP A 456 -35.04 -4.20 -21.69
C ASP A 456 -33.79 -3.40 -22.16
N PRO A 457 -32.88 -4.00 -22.99
CA PRO A 457 -31.67 -3.32 -23.46
C PRO A 457 -31.94 -1.95 -24.02
N ALA A 458 -31.11 -0.97 -23.61
CA ALA A 458 -31.24 0.40 -24.08
C ALA A 458 -30.84 0.50 -25.57
N ASP A 459 -31.61 1.24 -26.37
CA ASP A 459 -31.18 1.64 -27.72
C ASP A 459 -30.36 2.94 -27.67
N SER A 460 -30.65 3.80 -26.69
CA SER A 460 -30.03 5.11 -26.55
C SER A 460 -29.97 5.59 -25.09
N VAL A 461 -28.89 6.28 -24.74
CA VAL A 461 -28.66 6.79 -23.38
C VAL A 461 -28.39 8.30 -23.35
N THR A 462 -28.86 8.97 -22.30
CA THR A 462 -28.48 10.32 -21.94
C THR A 462 -27.61 10.26 -20.69
N VAL A 463 -26.35 10.70 -20.77
CA VAL A 463 -25.38 10.63 -19.67
C VAL A 463 -25.36 11.92 -18.89
N VAL A 464 -25.45 11.82 -17.56
CA VAL A 464 -25.36 12.94 -16.61
C VAL A 464 -24.42 12.59 -15.45
N GLY A 465 -24.01 13.58 -14.65
CA GLY A 465 -23.08 13.33 -13.52
C GLY A 465 -21.64 13.04 -13.98
N GLY A 466 -20.83 12.53 -13.08
CA GLY A 466 -19.42 12.18 -13.31
C GLY A 466 -18.49 13.34 -13.71
N SER A 467 -17.21 13.05 -13.84
CA SER A 467 -16.19 13.94 -14.40
C SER A 467 -16.35 14.09 -15.92
N ASP A 468 -15.71 15.08 -16.55
CA ASP A 468 -15.68 15.19 -18.01
C ASP A 468 -14.98 13.97 -18.65
N ALA A 469 -13.95 13.44 -17.97
CA ALA A 469 -13.21 12.26 -18.40
C ALA A 469 -14.09 10.99 -18.32
N ALA A 470 -14.74 10.75 -17.19
CA ALA A 470 -15.65 9.62 -17.00
C ALA A 470 -16.80 9.61 -18.02
N ARG A 471 -17.41 10.80 -18.28
CA ARG A 471 -18.45 10.90 -19.32
C ARG A 471 -17.93 10.60 -20.72
N ALA A 472 -16.69 11.03 -21.03
CA ALA A 472 -16.08 10.74 -22.32
C ALA A 472 -15.77 9.23 -22.47
N ALA A 473 -15.22 8.62 -21.43
CA ALA A 473 -14.93 7.18 -21.40
C ALA A 473 -16.22 6.35 -21.53
N PHE A 474 -17.23 6.66 -20.72
CA PHE A 474 -18.53 5.98 -20.82
C PHE A 474 -19.20 6.18 -22.17
N THR A 475 -19.11 7.38 -22.77
CA THR A 475 -19.66 7.64 -24.10
C THR A 475 -19.02 6.72 -25.15
N THR A 476 -17.69 6.59 -25.11
CA THR A 476 -16.95 5.69 -26.01
C THR A 476 -17.39 4.23 -25.78
N ALA A 477 -17.42 3.79 -24.55
CA ALA A 477 -17.82 2.44 -24.18
C ALA A 477 -19.27 2.12 -24.62
N ALA A 478 -20.20 3.07 -24.40
CA ALA A 478 -21.60 2.91 -24.81
C ALA A 478 -21.75 2.83 -26.34
N GLU A 479 -21.02 3.67 -27.10
CA GLU A 479 -21.03 3.59 -28.58
C GLU A 479 -20.44 2.26 -29.09
N ASP A 480 -19.38 1.75 -28.45
CA ASP A 480 -18.76 0.46 -28.78
C ASP A 480 -19.70 -0.72 -28.44
N ALA A 481 -20.50 -0.62 -27.37
CA ALA A 481 -21.57 -1.56 -27.03
C ALA A 481 -22.84 -1.41 -27.92
N GLY A 482 -22.82 -0.50 -28.88
CA GLY A 482 -23.90 -0.30 -29.83
C GLY A 482 -25.02 0.66 -29.40
N LEU A 483 -24.86 1.34 -28.22
CA LEU A 483 -25.81 2.32 -27.74
C LEU A 483 -25.62 3.67 -28.45
N SER A 484 -26.69 4.43 -28.64
CA SER A 484 -26.60 5.81 -29.11
C SER A 484 -26.54 6.77 -27.94
N VAL A 485 -25.54 7.65 -27.89
CA VAL A 485 -25.38 8.62 -26.79
C VAL A 485 -25.81 10.01 -27.20
N GLY A 486 -26.75 10.64 -26.47
CA GLY A 486 -27.21 11.99 -26.77
C GLY A 486 -28.33 12.50 -25.87
N GLU A 487 -28.79 13.75 -26.13
CA GLU A 487 -29.92 14.32 -25.40
C GLU A 487 -31.23 13.61 -25.78
N GLY A 488 -32.00 13.18 -24.77
CA GLY A 488 -33.31 12.58 -24.96
C GLY A 488 -33.23 11.09 -25.32
N GLY A 489 -32.19 10.41 -24.92
CA GLY A 489 -32.09 8.94 -24.95
C GLY A 489 -33.20 8.26 -24.16
N ASP A 490 -33.44 6.99 -24.44
CA ASP A 490 -34.51 6.20 -23.83
C ASP A 490 -34.25 5.98 -22.34
N VAL A 491 -32.96 5.89 -21.95
CA VAL A 491 -32.50 5.71 -20.57
C VAL A 491 -31.60 6.88 -20.17
N THR A 492 -31.89 7.49 -19.02
CA THR A 492 -31.00 8.47 -18.40
C THR A 492 -30.05 7.76 -17.43
N VAL A 493 -28.76 7.85 -17.70
CA VAL A 493 -27.68 7.25 -16.89
C VAL A 493 -26.95 8.33 -16.12
N SER A 494 -26.83 8.17 -14.80
CA SER A 494 -26.00 9.02 -13.96
C SER A 494 -24.74 8.30 -13.57
N LEU A 495 -23.57 8.93 -13.77
CA LEU A 495 -22.29 8.48 -13.23
C LEU A 495 -22.07 9.09 -11.85
N GLY A 496 -21.92 8.24 -10.83
CA GLY A 496 -21.74 8.64 -9.44
C GLY A 496 -23.03 9.16 -8.76
N GLU A 497 -22.87 9.92 -7.70
CA GLU A 497 -23.95 10.43 -6.84
C GLU A 497 -24.85 11.43 -7.58
N THR A 498 -26.00 11.03 -8.10
CA THR A 498 -26.99 11.98 -8.62
C THR A 498 -28.43 11.52 -8.40
N ALA A 499 -29.29 12.46 -8.02
CA ALA A 499 -30.58 12.22 -7.39
C ALA A 499 -31.75 11.89 -8.33
N SER A 500 -31.60 11.85 -9.66
CA SER A 500 -32.71 11.46 -10.57
C SER A 500 -32.21 11.00 -11.92
N ALA A 501 -32.07 9.71 -12.08
CA ALA A 501 -31.77 9.01 -13.34
C ALA A 501 -32.57 7.70 -13.36
N ASP A 502 -32.73 7.10 -14.52
CA ASP A 502 -33.32 5.78 -14.65
C ASP A 502 -32.35 4.71 -14.14
N VAL A 503 -31.05 4.92 -14.42
CA VAL A 503 -29.94 4.09 -13.95
C VAL A 503 -28.87 4.96 -13.28
N VAL A 504 -28.38 4.52 -12.14
CA VAL A 504 -27.22 5.10 -11.45
C VAL A 504 -26.06 4.10 -11.50
N ILE A 505 -24.91 4.56 -12.00
CA ILE A 505 -23.66 3.80 -12.02
C ILE A 505 -22.75 4.39 -10.94
N GLY A 506 -22.52 3.63 -9.86
CA GLY A 506 -21.52 3.94 -8.85
C GLY A 506 -20.12 3.65 -9.37
N THR A 507 -19.19 4.55 -9.05
CA THR A 507 -17.80 4.49 -9.52
C THR A 507 -16.80 4.59 -8.38
N SER A 508 -17.18 4.13 -7.17
CA SER A 508 -16.35 4.20 -5.96
C SER A 508 -16.84 3.15 -4.96
N GLY A 509 -17.23 3.51 -3.73
CA GLY A 509 -17.80 2.57 -2.77
C GLY A 509 -19.33 2.54 -2.84
N PRO A 510 -19.96 1.36 -2.66
CA PRO A 510 -21.40 1.18 -2.84
C PRO A 510 -22.27 2.08 -1.95
N TRP A 511 -21.79 2.47 -0.77
CA TRP A 511 -22.45 3.42 0.14
C TRP A 511 -22.67 4.82 -0.44
N ARG A 512 -22.02 5.14 -1.56
CA ARG A 512 -22.18 6.43 -2.22
C ARG A 512 -23.46 6.52 -3.04
N VAL A 513 -23.96 5.39 -3.51
CA VAL A 513 -25.08 5.31 -4.45
C VAL A 513 -26.24 4.47 -3.94
N GLU A 514 -26.10 3.70 -2.87
CA GLU A 514 -27.14 2.80 -2.34
C GLU A 514 -28.47 3.50 -2.02
N ASP A 515 -28.46 4.78 -1.62
CA ASP A 515 -29.63 5.60 -1.35
C ASP A 515 -30.18 6.36 -2.58
N ALA A 516 -29.62 6.13 -3.79
CA ALA A 516 -30.06 6.80 -4.99
C ALA A 516 -31.49 6.43 -5.37
N ALA A 517 -32.26 7.42 -5.80
CA ALA A 517 -33.65 7.22 -6.22
C ALA A 517 -33.71 6.82 -7.70
N ALA A 518 -33.25 5.62 -8.04
CA ALA A 518 -33.26 5.04 -9.37
C ALA A 518 -33.88 3.63 -9.35
N ASP A 519 -34.44 3.19 -10.47
CA ASP A 519 -34.99 1.85 -10.60
C ASP A 519 -33.87 0.79 -10.69
N THR A 520 -32.71 1.19 -11.26
CA THR A 520 -31.52 0.36 -11.37
C THR A 520 -30.31 1.10 -10.80
N ILE A 521 -29.58 0.47 -9.89
CA ILE A 521 -28.34 0.95 -9.32
C ILE A 521 -27.28 -0.14 -9.51
N VAL A 522 -26.21 0.18 -10.25
CA VAL A 522 -25.06 -0.71 -10.42
C VAL A 522 -23.80 -0.04 -9.88
N GLU A 523 -22.88 -0.83 -9.36
CA GLU A 523 -21.58 -0.38 -8.87
C GLU A 523 -20.48 -1.04 -9.70
N VAL A 524 -19.51 -0.23 -10.16
CA VAL A 524 -18.34 -0.69 -10.93
C VAL A 524 -17.00 -0.32 -10.25
N TYR A 525 -17.07 0.30 -9.07
CA TYR A 525 -15.97 0.60 -8.14
C TYR A 525 -14.90 1.59 -8.64
N ASP A 526 -14.91 1.93 -9.93
CA ASP A 526 -13.95 2.87 -10.56
C ASP A 526 -14.60 3.61 -11.72
N ASP A 527 -14.03 4.75 -12.15
CA ASP A 527 -14.44 5.46 -13.38
C ASP A 527 -13.46 5.28 -14.55
N ASN A 528 -12.57 4.25 -14.47
CA ASN A 528 -11.67 3.86 -15.54
C ASN A 528 -12.41 3.29 -16.76
N PRO A 529 -11.76 3.23 -17.94
CA PRO A 529 -12.41 2.76 -19.17
C PRO A 529 -13.00 1.35 -19.10
N HIS A 530 -12.35 0.41 -18.41
CA HIS A 530 -12.82 -0.99 -18.31
C HIS A 530 -14.07 -1.12 -17.44
N ALA A 531 -14.07 -0.46 -16.27
CA ALA A 531 -15.22 -0.40 -15.37
C ALA A 531 -16.47 0.20 -16.06
N LEU A 532 -16.27 1.30 -16.80
CA LEU A 532 -17.35 1.96 -17.53
C LEU A 532 -17.80 1.16 -18.76
N ALA A 533 -16.91 0.35 -19.36
CA ALA A 533 -17.27 -0.58 -20.45
C ALA A 533 -18.15 -1.73 -19.96
N ALA A 534 -17.87 -2.30 -18.79
CA ALA A 534 -18.73 -3.31 -18.16
C ALA A 534 -20.15 -2.75 -17.91
N ALA A 535 -20.25 -1.51 -17.37
CA ALA A 535 -21.54 -0.86 -17.18
C ALA A 535 -22.30 -0.62 -18.51
N ALA A 536 -21.60 -0.23 -19.57
CA ALA A 536 -22.19 -0.03 -20.89
C ALA A 536 -22.69 -1.35 -21.50
N SER A 537 -21.92 -2.43 -21.37
CA SER A 537 -22.28 -3.76 -21.81
C SER A 537 -23.50 -4.32 -21.07
N TYR A 538 -23.60 -4.07 -19.76
CA TYR A 538 -24.79 -4.40 -18.98
C TYR A 538 -26.04 -3.69 -19.52
N LEU A 539 -25.97 -2.37 -19.78
CA LEU A 539 -27.09 -1.60 -20.33
C LEU A 539 -27.48 -2.02 -21.75
N ALA A 540 -26.53 -2.52 -22.53
CA ALA A 540 -26.79 -3.07 -23.85
C ALA A 540 -27.39 -4.48 -23.79
N GLY A 541 -27.41 -5.13 -22.61
CA GLY A 541 -27.88 -6.51 -22.44
C GLY A 541 -26.88 -7.56 -22.92
N ASP A 542 -25.61 -7.18 -23.10
CA ASP A 542 -24.52 -8.06 -23.53
C ASP A 542 -23.76 -8.67 -22.35
N LEU A 543 -23.92 -8.12 -21.14
CA LEU A 543 -23.30 -8.57 -19.89
C LEU A 543 -24.34 -8.70 -18.79
N ASP A 544 -24.34 -9.83 -18.08
CA ASP A 544 -25.08 -10.04 -16.85
C ASP A 544 -24.17 -9.72 -15.65
N ALA A 545 -24.69 -9.02 -14.64
CA ALA A 545 -23.95 -8.75 -13.43
C ALA A 545 -23.75 -10.02 -12.61
N THR A 546 -22.54 -10.24 -12.13
CA THR A 546 -22.17 -11.39 -11.29
C THR A 546 -21.47 -10.99 -10.00
N GLY A 547 -21.06 -9.71 -9.89
CA GLY A 547 -20.39 -9.18 -8.72
C GLY A 547 -21.31 -9.13 -7.49
N GLU A 548 -20.71 -9.27 -6.31
CA GLU A 548 -21.38 -9.23 -5.01
C GLU A 548 -20.83 -8.07 -4.18
N ALA A 549 -21.73 -7.27 -3.56
CA ALA A 549 -21.28 -6.16 -2.73
C ALA A 549 -20.27 -6.65 -1.67
N PRO A 550 -19.05 -6.06 -1.63
CA PRO A 550 -17.99 -6.54 -0.74
C PRO A 550 -18.10 -5.99 0.68
N VAL A 551 -19.11 -5.17 0.93
CA VAL A 551 -19.46 -4.61 2.24
C VAL A 551 -20.97 -4.66 2.43
N GLU A 552 -21.43 -4.59 3.69
CA GLU A 552 -22.86 -4.49 3.98
C GLU A 552 -23.46 -3.24 3.33
N VAL A 553 -24.55 -3.43 2.57
CA VAL A 553 -25.30 -2.35 1.93
C VAL A 553 -26.72 -2.29 2.46
N SER A 554 -27.35 -1.11 2.45
CA SER A 554 -28.71 -0.89 2.98
C SER A 554 -29.81 -1.33 2.01
N THR A 555 -29.48 -1.70 0.78
CA THR A 555 -30.42 -2.11 -0.28
C THR A 555 -30.73 -3.60 -0.23
N ASP A 556 -31.94 -3.98 -0.73
CA ASP A 556 -32.27 -5.38 -1.02
C ASP A 556 -31.63 -5.77 -2.37
N ALA A 557 -30.27 -5.82 -2.42
CA ALA A 557 -29.53 -6.21 -3.61
C ALA A 557 -29.90 -7.64 -4.05
N PRO A 558 -30.07 -7.92 -5.36
CA PRO A 558 -30.31 -9.27 -5.84
C PRO A 558 -29.05 -10.13 -5.66
N ASP A 559 -29.24 -11.44 -5.42
CA ASP A 559 -28.15 -12.41 -5.45
C ASP A 559 -27.89 -12.82 -6.91
N CYS A 560 -26.96 -12.13 -7.56
CA CYS A 560 -26.63 -12.35 -8.96
C CYS A 560 -25.60 -13.49 -9.17
N ALA A 561 -24.98 -13.99 -8.12
CA ALA A 561 -24.01 -15.09 -8.19
C ALA A 561 -24.68 -16.49 -8.15
N ALA A 562 -26.00 -16.57 -7.92
CA ALA A 562 -26.70 -17.83 -7.67
C ALA A 562 -27.22 -18.55 -8.92
N ASP A 563 -27.10 -18.00 -10.15
CA ASP A 563 -27.54 -18.58 -11.40
C ASP A 563 -26.36 -19.01 -12.28
#